data_6fc119cf85515a19464654df48503d03
#
_entry.id   6fc119cf85515a19464654df48503d03
#
_cell.length_a   1.000
_cell.length_b   1.000
_cell.length_c   1.000
_cell.angle_alpha   90.00
_cell.angle_beta   90.00
_cell.angle_gamma   90.00
#
_symmetry.space_group_name_H-M   'P 1'
#
loop_
_entity.id
_entity.type
_entity.pdbx_description
1 polymer ?
#
loop_
_entity_poly.entity_id
_entity_poly.type
_entity_poly.pdbx_seq_one_letter_code
_entity_poly.pdbx_strand_id
1 'polypeptide(L)'
;AASSRFGTPEELKELIDAAHEMGIAVIMDLVHSHTVKNTREGLNLFDGTETQYLLGGHEGHHPQWDSKLFNYGKIETLRFLLSNVRYWLDEYHFDGFRFDGVTSMLYKNHGIGVEFADQSDYFGDNVNDDAVTYLQLANTLIHQLNKDYITIAEDVSGMPGICAPIADGGIGFDYRLGMGLPDFWIKVLKDQKEEDWNMHEFFFTMTNRLYNVKTIAYAESHDQALVGDKTLAFRLMDKEM
;
A
#
# COMPACT_ATOMS: atom_id res chain seq x y z
N ALA A 1 11.00 5.26 1.96
CA ALA A 1 12.40 5.05 1.57
C ALA A 1 13.14 4.25 2.64
N ALA A 2 14.09 3.43 2.20
CA ALA A 2 14.96 2.71 3.11
C ALA A 2 15.72 3.70 4.01
N SER A 3 15.85 3.35 5.31
CA SER A 3 16.51 4.23 6.28
C SER A 3 18.02 4.02 6.27
N SER A 4 18.78 5.12 6.17
CA SER A 4 20.25 5.12 6.29
C SER A 4 20.78 4.60 7.64
N ARG A 5 19.90 4.34 8.60
CA ARG A 5 20.28 3.69 9.87
C ARG A 5 20.66 2.22 9.70
N PHE A 6 20.22 1.58 8.62
CA PHE A 6 20.40 0.15 8.37
C PHE A 6 21.47 -0.15 7.33
N GLY A 7 22.07 0.86 6.74
CA GLY A 7 23.14 0.69 5.77
C GLY A 7 23.27 1.84 4.79
N THR A 8 24.22 1.70 3.88
CA THR A 8 24.49 2.61 2.78
C THR A 8 23.61 2.30 1.56
N PRO A 9 23.48 3.20 0.60
CA PRO A 9 22.82 2.91 -0.68
C PRO A 9 23.44 1.70 -1.41
N GLU A 10 24.76 1.54 -1.37
CA GLU A 10 25.49 0.44 -1.98
C GLU A 10 25.13 -0.90 -1.34
N GLU A 11 25.07 -0.96 0.01
CA GLU A 11 24.66 -2.17 0.73
C GLU A 11 23.22 -2.58 0.42
N LEU A 12 22.32 -1.61 0.20
CA LEU A 12 20.96 -1.93 -0.25
C LEU A 12 20.95 -2.51 -1.66
N LYS A 13 21.77 -1.98 -2.58
CA LYS A 13 21.92 -2.53 -3.94
C LYS A 13 22.52 -3.95 -3.90
N GLU A 14 23.53 -4.18 -3.05
CA GLU A 14 24.11 -5.51 -2.83
C GLU A 14 23.07 -6.51 -2.27
N LEU A 15 22.21 -6.08 -1.37
CA LEU A 15 21.12 -6.93 -0.84
C LEU A 15 20.15 -7.36 -1.96
N ILE A 16 19.76 -6.42 -2.84
CA ILE A 16 18.86 -6.69 -3.95
C ILE A 16 19.54 -7.64 -4.96
N ASP A 17 20.80 -7.38 -5.27
CA ASP A 17 21.60 -8.19 -6.19
C ASP A 17 21.75 -9.64 -5.69
N ALA A 18 22.06 -9.81 -4.40
CA ALA A 18 22.12 -11.12 -3.78
C ALA A 18 20.78 -11.86 -3.79
N ALA A 19 19.66 -11.15 -3.63
CA ALA A 19 18.33 -11.74 -3.75
C ALA A 19 18.07 -12.22 -5.19
N HIS A 20 18.45 -11.42 -6.18
CA HIS A 20 18.33 -11.78 -7.60
C HIS A 20 19.20 -12.99 -7.97
N GLU A 21 20.42 -13.08 -7.45
CA GLU A 21 21.27 -14.28 -7.63
C GLU A 21 20.61 -15.56 -7.10
N MET A 22 19.76 -15.43 -6.07
CA MET A 22 18.97 -16.54 -5.52
C MET A 22 17.63 -16.75 -6.25
N GLY A 23 17.31 -15.97 -7.27
CA GLY A 23 16.04 -16.02 -8.00
C GLY A 23 14.86 -15.43 -7.23
N ILE A 24 15.11 -14.51 -6.30
CA ILE A 24 14.09 -13.87 -5.46
C ILE A 24 13.85 -12.45 -5.96
N ALA A 25 12.62 -12.13 -6.34
CA ALA A 25 12.20 -10.78 -6.67
C ALA A 25 12.04 -9.93 -5.40
N VAL A 26 12.44 -8.66 -5.48
CA VAL A 26 12.40 -7.72 -4.34
C VAL A 26 11.39 -6.62 -4.62
N ILE A 27 10.34 -6.56 -3.79
CA ILE A 27 9.26 -5.56 -3.87
C ILE A 27 9.49 -4.49 -2.80
N MET A 28 9.40 -3.22 -3.18
CA MET A 28 9.52 -2.11 -2.24
C MET A 28 8.16 -1.62 -1.76
N ASP A 29 8.03 -1.38 -0.45
CA ASP A 29 6.91 -0.63 0.10
C ASP A 29 7.02 0.85 -0.24
N LEU A 30 6.07 1.37 -1.00
CA LEU A 30 6.03 2.74 -1.49
C LEU A 30 4.93 3.52 -0.78
N VAL A 31 5.35 4.38 0.16
CA VAL A 31 4.43 5.23 0.93
C VAL A 31 4.25 6.55 0.20
N HIS A 32 3.30 6.60 -0.73
CA HIS A 32 2.88 7.80 -1.45
C HIS A 32 1.47 8.27 -1.05
N SER A 33 0.84 7.60 -0.09
CA SER A 33 -0.44 8.00 0.50
C SER A 33 -0.30 9.19 1.46
N HIS A 34 0.81 9.24 2.19
CA HIS A 34 1.09 10.31 3.15
C HIS A 34 2.59 10.47 3.40
N THR A 35 2.98 11.49 4.17
CA THR A 35 4.36 11.69 4.60
C THR A 35 4.42 12.22 6.03
N VAL A 36 5.60 12.11 6.64
CA VAL A 36 5.84 12.65 7.97
C VAL A 36 5.72 14.17 8.00
N LYS A 37 5.33 14.72 9.13
CA LYS A 37 5.18 16.18 9.35
C LYS A 37 6.44 16.87 9.85
N ASN A 38 7.61 16.21 9.75
CA ASN A 38 8.89 16.78 10.17
C ASN A 38 9.20 18.07 9.40
N THR A 39 9.67 19.10 10.11
CA THR A 39 10.00 20.40 9.53
C THR A 39 11.49 20.60 9.26
N ARG A 40 12.35 19.73 9.78
CA ARG A 40 13.81 19.79 9.57
C ARG A 40 14.30 18.79 8.54
N GLU A 41 13.55 17.74 8.33
CA GLU A 41 13.88 16.62 7.44
C GLU A 41 12.61 16.25 6.67
N GLY A 42 12.77 15.74 5.44
CA GLY A 42 11.64 15.33 4.61
C GLY A 42 11.05 16.45 3.76
N LEU A 43 9.79 16.30 3.39
CA LEU A 43 9.13 17.14 2.39
C LEU A 43 8.37 18.32 2.97
N ASN A 44 8.02 18.27 4.25
CA ASN A 44 7.32 19.36 4.90
C ASN A 44 8.29 20.54 5.11
N LEU A 45 7.95 21.72 4.61
CA LEU A 45 8.81 22.90 4.51
C LEU A 45 10.04 22.74 3.60
N PHE A 46 10.00 21.87 2.60
CA PHE A 46 11.14 21.62 1.70
C PHE A 46 11.63 22.89 0.99
N ASP A 47 10.72 23.74 0.56
CA ASP A 47 11.00 25.04 -0.06
C ASP A 47 10.76 26.24 0.89
N GLY A 48 10.56 25.98 2.18
CA GLY A 48 10.18 26.98 3.19
C GLY A 48 8.67 27.17 3.32
N THR A 49 7.86 26.50 2.50
CA THR A 49 6.39 26.49 2.61
C THR A 49 5.87 25.08 2.89
N GLU A 50 4.67 24.97 3.48
CA GLU A 50 4.03 23.67 3.71
C GLU A 50 3.38 23.08 2.46
N THR A 51 3.34 23.81 1.35
CA THR A 51 2.51 23.47 0.19
C THR A 51 3.28 23.15 -1.08
N GLN A 52 4.60 22.94 -1.01
CA GLN A 52 5.37 22.59 -2.21
C GLN A 52 4.87 21.29 -2.85
N TYR A 53 4.68 20.27 -2.05
CA TYR A 53 4.20 18.94 -2.47
C TYR A 53 2.91 18.51 -1.78
N LEU A 54 2.54 19.19 -0.69
CA LEU A 54 1.50 18.75 0.23
C LEU A 54 0.27 19.66 0.16
N LEU A 55 -0.86 19.14 0.61
CA LEU A 55 -2.04 19.95 0.85
C LEU A 55 -1.80 20.88 2.04
N GLY A 56 -2.34 22.10 1.95
CA GLY A 56 -2.23 23.09 3.02
C GLY A 56 -3.34 23.01 4.06
N GLY A 57 -3.11 23.66 5.21
CA GLY A 57 -4.13 23.80 6.24
C GLY A 57 -4.63 22.47 6.83
N HIS A 58 -5.89 22.47 7.23
CA HIS A 58 -6.51 21.28 7.86
C HIS A 58 -6.61 20.10 6.90
N GLU A 59 -6.91 20.33 5.63
CA GLU A 59 -7.03 19.28 4.60
C GLU A 59 -5.70 18.57 4.31
N GLY A 60 -4.57 19.19 4.66
CA GLY A 60 -3.25 18.61 4.52
C GLY A 60 -2.85 17.63 5.63
N HIS A 61 -3.73 17.36 6.60
CA HIS A 61 -3.47 16.43 7.69
C HIS A 61 -4.33 15.18 7.59
N HIS A 62 -3.69 14.00 7.69
CA HIS A 62 -4.44 12.75 7.78
C HIS A 62 -5.10 12.64 9.15
N PRO A 63 -6.44 12.40 9.24
CA PRO A 63 -7.16 12.50 10.50
C PRO A 63 -6.77 11.44 11.55
N GLN A 64 -6.21 10.31 11.14
CA GLN A 64 -5.86 9.20 12.04
C GLN A 64 -4.37 8.92 12.16
N TRP A 65 -3.54 9.28 11.13
CA TRP A 65 -2.14 8.84 11.07
C TRP A 65 -1.13 9.91 11.52
N ASP A 66 -1.58 11.06 12.00
CA ASP A 66 -0.71 12.17 12.43
C ASP A 66 0.35 12.54 11.37
N SER A 67 -0.04 12.58 10.10
CA SER A 67 0.81 12.74 8.94
C SER A 67 0.27 13.81 7.99
N LYS A 68 1.05 14.14 6.95
CA LYS A 68 0.69 15.10 5.91
C LYS A 68 0.30 14.39 4.61
N LEU A 69 -0.62 14.99 3.87
CA LEU A 69 -1.17 14.46 2.63
C LEU A 69 -0.58 15.15 1.40
N PHE A 70 -0.30 14.38 0.35
CA PHE A 70 0.18 14.90 -0.91
C PHE A 70 -0.93 15.61 -1.69
N ASN A 71 -0.55 16.69 -2.39
CA ASN A 71 -1.41 17.36 -3.36
C ASN A 71 -1.22 16.76 -4.75
N TYR A 72 -1.96 15.69 -5.08
CA TYR A 72 -1.85 15.00 -6.37
C TYR A 72 -2.31 15.86 -7.55
N GLY A 73 -3.11 16.89 -7.35
CA GLY A 73 -3.50 17.85 -8.38
C GLY A 73 -2.37 18.79 -8.80
N LYS A 74 -1.24 18.80 -8.08
CA LYS A 74 -0.10 19.67 -8.38
C LYS A 74 0.91 18.96 -9.26
N ILE A 75 1.24 19.54 -10.41
CA ILE A 75 2.16 18.93 -11.38
C ILE A 75 3.55 18.63 -10.78
N GLU A 76 4.06 19.46 -9.89
CA GLU A 76 5.36 19.23 -9.25
C GLU A 76 5.31 18.06 -8.25
N THR A 77 4.18 17.83 -7.61
CA THR A 77 3.95 16.63 -6.77
C THR A 77 3.96 15.38 -7.65
N LEU A 78 3.23 15.38 -8.76
CA LEU A 78 3.23 14.26 -9.71
C LEU A 78 4.64 13.97 -10.23
N ARG A 79 5.38 15.01 -10.66
CA ARG A 79 6.77 14.86 -11.11
C ARG A 79 7.66 14.25 -10.03
N PHE A 80 7.55 14.73 -8.80
CA PHE A 80 8.33 14.21 -7.68
C PHE A 80 8.02 12.73 -7.42
N LEU A 81 6.74 12.37 -7.27
CA LEU A 81 6.32 11.00 -6.95
C LEU A 81 6.64 10.02 -8.08
N LEU A 82 6.40 10.40 -9.35
CA LEU A 82 6.74 9.55 -10.50
C LEU A 82 8.26 9.42 -10.70
N SER A 83 9.03 10.48 -10.44
CA SER A 83 10.49 10.40 -10.45
C SER A 83 11.02 9.48 -9.34
N ASN A 84 10.38 9.47 -8.19
CA ASN A 84 10.73 8.57 -7.09
C ASN A 84 10.46 7.10 -7.46
N VAL A 85 9.32 6.79 -8.08
CA VAL A 85 9.04 5.46 -8.64
C VAL A 85 10.14 5.03 -9.59
N ARG A 86 10.46 5.85 -10.58
CA ARG A 86 11.51 5.55 -11.55
C ARG A 86 12.87 5.36 -10.91
N TYR A 87 13.23 6.22 -9.94
CA TYR A 87 14.50 6.16 -9.22
C TYR A 87 14.75 4.80 -8.56
N TRP A 88 13.76 4.24 -7.89
CA TRP A 88 13.89 2.95 -7.23
C TRP A 88 14.03 1.79 -8.21
N LEU A 89 13.38 1.87 -9.37
CA LEU A 89 13.50 0.85 -10.42
C LEU A 89 14.85 0.95 -11.15
N ASP A 90 15.25 2.16 -11.58
CA ASP A 90 16.44 2.37 -12.39
C ASP A 90 17.74 2.25 -11.58
N GLU A 91 17.76 2.76 -10.33
CA GLU A 91 18.98 2.83 -9.51
C GLU A 91 19.18 1.63 -8.59
N TYR A 92 18.10 1.05 -8.08
CA TYR A 92 18.16 -0.04 -7.11
C TYR A 92 17.69 -1.39 -7.68
N HIS A 93 17.09 -1.39 -8.86
CA HIS A 93 16.58 -2.57 -9.53
C HIS A 93 15.53 -3.36 -8.72
N PHE A 94 14.66 -2.66 -7.99
CA PHE A 94 13.48 -3.31 -7.43
C PHE A 94 12.60 -3.91 -8.55
N ASP A 95 11.94 -5.02 -8.27
CA ASP A 95 11.07 -5.72 -9.22
C ASP A 95 9.63 -5.21 -9.21
N GLY A 96 9.35 -4.23 -8.40
CA GLY A 96 8.03 -3.61 -8.30
C GLY A 96 7.76 -2.98 -6.94
N PHE A 97 6.48 -2.69 -6.70
CA PHE A 97 6.04 -1.95 -5.51
C PHE A 97 4.78 -2.52 -4.88
N ARG A 98 4.73 -2.47 -3.56
CA ARG A 98 3.48 -2.46 -2.80
C ARG A 98 3.18 -0.99 -2.46
N PHE A 99 2.05 -0.47 -2.93
CA PHE A 99 1.57 0.87 -2.61
C PHE A 99 0.80 0.84 -1.31
N ASP A 100 1.31 1.55 -0.32
CA ASP A 100 0.76 1.68 1.02
C ASP A 100 -0.46 2.61 1.04
N GLY A 101 -1.50 2.24 1.80
CA GLY A 101 -2.63 3.11 2.10
C GLY A 101 -3.44 3.58 0.89
N VAL A 102 -3.61 2.76 -0.14
CA VAL A 102 -4.29 3.14 -1.39
C VAL A 102 -5.72 3.60 -1.14
N THR A 103 -6.47 2.98 -0.22
CA THR A 103 -7.81 3.45 0.15
C THR A 103 -7.81 4.90 0.61
N SER A 104 -6.81 5.29 1.41
CA SER A 104 -6.67 6.68 1.87
C SER A 104 -6.40 7.66 0.72
N MET A 105 -5.77 7.21 -0.36
CA MET A 105 -5.54 8.01 -1.56
C MET A 105 -6.81 8.17 -2.39
N LEU A 106 -7.53 7.06 -2.61
CA LEU A 106 -8.68 6.98 -3.50
C LEU A 106 -9.86 7.84 -3.06
N TYR A 107 -10.01 8.08 -1.76
CA TYR A 107 -11.20 8.73 -1.20
C TYR A 107 -10.85 9.98 -0.38
N LYS A 108 -11.63 11.05 -0.56
CA LYS A 108 -11.46 12.34 0.14
C LYS A 108 -11.65 12.22 1.66
N ASN A 109 -12.47 11.26 2.10
CA ASN A 109 -12.64 10.91 3.52
C ASN A 109 -11.65 9.83 3.99
N HIS A 110 -10.68 9.44 3.17
CA HIS A 110 -9.65 8.43 3.46
C HIS A 110 -10.20 7.03 3.78
N GLY A 111 -11.44 6.73 3.38
CA GLY A 111 -12.14 5.47 3.72
C GLY A 111 -12.60 5.41 5.18
N ILE A 112 -12.52 6.52 5.94
CA ILE A 112 -12.85 6.55 7.36
C ILE A 112 -14.36 6.70 7.54
N GLY A 113 -14.96 5.78 8.32
CA GLY A 113 -16.39 5.84 8.68
C GLY A 113 -17.35 5.52 7.53
N VAL A 114 -16.86 4.87 6.47
CA VAL A 114 -17.66 4.43 5.32
C VAL A 114 -17.67 2.91 5.25
N GLU A 115 -18.86 2.34 5.11
CA GLU A 115 -19.05 0.97 4.66
C GLU A 115 -19.24 1.00 3.14
N PHE A 116 -18.27 0.45 2.40
CA PHE A 116 -18.33 0.37 0.94
C PHE A 116 -19.30 -0.73 0.52
N ALA A 117 -20.57 -0.40 0.40
CA ALA A 117 -21.65 -1.33 0.09
C ALA A 117 -22.24 -1.13 -1.32
N ASP A 118 -22.37 0.10 -1.75
CA ASP A 118 -23.00 0.47 -3.00
C ASP A 118 -22.00 1.02 -4.02
N GLN A 119 -22.37 0.96 -5.31
CA GLN A 119 -21.52 1.49 -6.40
C GLN A 119 -21.18 2.97 -6.21
N SER A 120 -22.07 3.77 -5.65
CA SER A 120 -21.83 5.19 -5.36
C SER A 120 -20.74 5.43 -4.31
N ASP A 121 -20.49 4.47 -3.41
CA ASP A 121 -19.43 4.57 -2.41
C ASP A 121 -18.05 4.47 -3.06
N TYR A 122 -17.94 3.68 -4.14
CA TYR A 122 -16.70 3.48 -4.87
C TYR A 122 -16.44 4.54 -5.96
N PHE A 123 -17.49 5.10 -6.57
CA PHE A 123 -17.38 5.92 -7.78
C PHE A 123 -18.13 7.26 -7.68
N GLY A 124 -18.51 7.67 -6.47
CA GLY A 124 -19.25 8.93 -6.22
C GLY A 124 -18.35 10.13 -5.97
N ASP A 125 -18.93 11.20 -5.48
CA ASP A 125 -18.27 12.50 -5.24
C ASP A 125 -17.13 12.45 -4.21
N ASN A 126 -17.04 11.36 -3.42
CA ASN A 126 -15.98 11.14 -2.45
C ASN A 126 -14.66 10.67 -3.08
N VAL A 127 -14.66 10.28 -4.36
CA VAL A 127 -13.44 9.87 -5.05
C VAL A 127 -12.49 11.06 -5.21
N ASN A 128 -11.20 10.81 -5.00
CA ASN A 128 -10.13 11.75 -5.27
C ASN A 128 -9.57 11.48 -6.67
N ASP A 129 -10.12 12.16 -7.68
CA ASP A 129 -9.75 11.96 -9.09
C ASP A 129 -8.27 12.26 -9.36
N ASP A 130 -7.68 13.20 -8.63
CA ASP A 130 -6.25 13.52 -8.77
C ASP A 130 -5.37 12.34 -8.29
N ALA A 131 -5.74 11.71 -7.19
CA ALA A 131 -5.04 10.52 -6.70
C ALA A 131 -5.24 9.30 -7.62
N VAL A 132 -6.45 9.11 -8.15
CA VAL A 132 -6.72 8.08 -9.17
C VAL A 132 -5.82 8.30 -10.39
N THR A 133 -5.76 9.54 -10.89
CA THR A 133 -4.89 9.91 -12.02
C THR A 133 -3.41 9.62 -11.71
N TYR A 134 -2.94 9.99 -10.51
CA TYR A 134 -1.58 9.67 -10.08
C TYR A 134 -1.30 8.16 -10.10
N LEU A 135 -2.19 7.34 -9.52
CA LEU A 135 -2.02 5.89 -9.46
C LEU A 135 -2.01 5.25 -10.86
N GLN A 136 -2.88 5.71 -11.76
CA GLN A 136 -2.89 5.28 -13.16
C GLN A 136 -1.59 5.65 -13.88
N LEU A 137 -1.07 6.86 -13.67
CA LEU A 137 0.22 7.29 -14.23
C LEU A 137 1.38 6.47 -13.67
N ALA A 138 1.37 6.16 -12.37
CA ALA A 138 2.42 5.35 -11.74
C ALA A 138 2.42 3.92 -12.30
N ASN A 139 1.27 3.24 -12.37
CA ASN A 139 1.15 1.92 -12.97
C ASN A 139 1.56 1.92 -14.46
N THR A 140 1.15 2.95 -15.22
CA THR A 140 1.55 3.11 -16.61
C THR A 140 3.07 3.26 -16.76
N LEU A 141 3.71 4.11 -15.95
CA LEU A 141 5.16 4.33 -15.96
C LEU A 141 5.91 3.04 -15.64
N ILE A 142 5.51 2.35 -14.58
CA ILE A 142 6.15 1.10 -14.13
C ILE A 142 6.14 0.05 -15.25
N HIS A 143 4.98 -0.22 -15.84
CA HIS A 143 4.86 -1.23 -16.91
C HIS A 143 5.43 -0.79 -18.26
N GLN A 144 5.60 0.52 -18.49
CA GLN A 144 6.34 1.02 -19.65
C GLN A 144 7.86 0.84 -19.51
N LEU A 145 8.38 0.92 -18.27
CA LEU A 145 9.80 0.66 -18.01
C LEU A 145 10.12 -0.84 -18.14
N ASN A 146 9.29 -1.69 -17.55
CA ASN A 146 9.35 -3.14 -17.74
C ASN A 146 7.97 -3.76 -17.45
N LYS A 147 7.43 -4.49 -18.42
CA LYS A 147 6.13 -5.16 -18.32
C LYS A 147 6.05 -6.24 -17.22
N ASP A 148 7.22 -6.73 -16.78
CA ASP A 148 7.33 -7.81 -15.78
C ASP A 148 7.46 -7.25 -14.35
N TYR A 149 7.55 -5.93 -14.18
CA TYR A 149 7.45 -5.28 -12.86
C TYR A 149 6.06 -5.48 -12.27
N ILE A 150 6.00 -5.63 -10.94
CA ILE A 150 4.78 -5.98 -10.20
C ILE A 150 4.29 -4.77 -9.42
N THR A 151 3.00 -4.51 -9.48
CA THR A 151 2.34 -3.48 -8.66
C THR A 151 1.25 -4.10 -7.79
N ILE A 152 1.28 -3.78 -6.49
CA ILE A 152 0.40 -4.33 -5.48
C ILE A 152 -0.26 -3.19 -4.74
N ALA A 153 -1.60 -3.18 -4.68
CA ALA A 153 -2.34 -2.20 -3.90
C ALA A 153 -2.66 -2.74 -2.49
N GLU A 154 -2.32 -1.96 -1.48
CA GLU A 154 -2.94 -2.12 -0.17
C GLU A 154 -4.26 -1.33 -0.16
N ASP A 155 -5.36 -2.04 -0.34
CA ASP A 155 -6.70 -1.45 -0.38
C ASP A 155 -7.67 -2.23 0.48
N VAL A 156 -8.29 -1.57 1.46
CA VAL A 156 -9.29 -2.14 2.36
C VAL A 156 -10.72 -1.88 1.87
N SER A 157 -10.92 -0.95 0.93
CA SER A 157 -12.27 -0.61 0.43
C SER A 157 -12.89 -1.72 -0.40
N GLY A 158 -12.06 -2.53 -1.06
CA GLY A 158 -12.54 -3.53 -2.02
C GLY A 158 -12.93 -2.93 -3.38
N MET A 159 -12.33 -1.81 -3.76
CA MET A 159 -12.62 -1.11 -5.03
C MET A 159 -12.56 -2.08 -6.23
N PRO A 160 -13.68 -2.27 -6.96
CA PRO A 160 -13.76 -3.30 -8.01
C PRO A 160 -12.81 -3.08 -9.19
N GLY A 161 -12.50 -1.82 -9.49
CA GLY A 161 -11.65 -1.42 -10.61
C GLY A 161 -10.15 -1.38 -10.30
N ILE A 162 -9.71 -1.77 -9.10
CA ILE A 162 -8.32 -1.55 -8.67
C ILE A 162 -7.30 -2.32 -9.56
N CYS A 163 -7.62 -3.55 -9.93
CA CYS A 163 -6.79 -4.39 -10.81
C CYS A 163 -7.31 -4.43 -12.26
N ALA A 164 -8.33 -3.64 -12.60
CA ALA A 164 -8.79 -3.57 -13.97
C ALA A 164 -7.84 -2.73 -14.83
N PRO A 165 -7.71 -3.04 -16.13
CA PRO A 165 -6.89 -2.25 -17.05
C PRO A 165 -7.33 -0.77 -17.07
N ILE A 166 -6.37 0.14 -17.21
CA ILE A 166 -6.64 1.58 -17.29
C ILE A 166 -7.52 1.90 -18.51
N ALA A 167 -7.33 1.19 -19.62
CA ALA A 167 -8.15 1.34 -20.82
C ALA A 167 -9.64 1.01 -20.59
N ASP A 168 -9.94 0.20 -19.59
CA ASP A 168 -11.30 -0.20 -19.20
C ASP A 168 -11.84 0.64 -18.01
N GLY A 169 -11.13 1.73 -17.68
CA GLY A 169 -11.48 2.63 -16.57
C GLY A 169 -10.97 2.18 -15.20
N GLY A 170 -10.09 1.18 -15.15
CA GLY A 170 -9.47 0.71 -13.92
C GLY A 170 -8.25 1.54 -13.48
N ILE A 171 -7.63 1.14 -12.37
CA ILE A 171 -6.42 1.79 -11.83
C ILE A 171 -5.14 1.11 -12.33
N GLY A 172 -5.20 -0.15 -12.74
CA GLY A 172 -4.12 -0.85 -13.42
C GLY A 172 -3.12 -1.57 -12.51
N PHE A 173 -3.44 -1.82 -11.25
CA PHE A 173 -2.61 -2.67 -10.39
C PHE A 173 -2.66 -4.13 -10.84
N ASP A 174 -1.55 -4.86 -10.68
CA ASP A 174 -1.51 -6.30 -10.97
C ASP A 174 -2.21 -7.10 -9.88
N TYR A 175 -2.03 -6.69 -8.62
CA TYR A 175 -2.53 -7.38 -7.43
C TYR A 175 -3.08 -6.39 -6.40
N ARG A 176 -3.91 -6.92 -5.51
CA ARG A 176 -4.23 -6.29 -4.23
C ARG A 176 -3.90 -7.23 -3.07
N LEU A 177 -3.69 -6.68 -1.88
CA LEU A 177 -3.57 -7.48 -0.65
C LEU A 177 -4.93 -8.01 -0.20
N GLY A 178 -4.97 -9.24 0.27
CA GLY A 178 -6.16 -9.86 0.87
C GLY A 178 -6.36 -9.43 2.32
N MET A 179 -6.75 -8.16 2.54
CA MET A 179 -6.75 -7.47 3.84
C MET A 179 -7.55 -8.18 4.94
N GLY A 180 -8.60 -8.93 4.62
CA GLY A 180 -9.39 -9.68 5.60
C GLY A 180 -8.76 -11.00 6.08
N LEU A 181 -7.70 -11.47 5.43
CA LEU A 181 -7.09 -12.76 5.77
C LEU A 181 -6.30 -12.74 7.09
N PRO A 182 -5.45 -11.73 7.36
CA PRO A 182 -4.77 -11.62 8.65
C PRO A 182 -5.73 -11.56 9.83
N ASP A 183 -6.79 -10.78 9.73
CA ASP A 183 -7.80 -10.64 10.78
C ASP A 183 -8.51 -11.97 11.03
N PHE A 184 -8.80 -12.72 9.98
CA PHE A 184 -9.36 -14.05 10.09
C PHE A 184 -8.42 -15.03 10.83
N TRP A 185 -7.13 -15.04 10.46
CA TRP A 185 -6.13 -15.86 11.15
C TRP A 185 -5.99 -15.51 12.62
N ILE A 186 -5.91 -14.21 12.94
CA ILE A 186 -5.83 -13.72 14.31
C ILE A 186 -7.06 -14.18 15.11
N LYS A 187 -8.27 -13.98 14.57
CA LYS A 187 -9.53 -14.38 15.20
C LYS A 187 -9.54 -15.86 15.51
N VAL A 188 -9.18 -16.69 14.53
CA VAL A 188 -9.20 -18.16 14.70
C VAL A 188 -8.19 -18.60 15.77
N LEU A 189 -6.95 -18.12 15.69
CA LEU A 189 -5.88 -18.52 16.62
C LEU A 189 -6.08 -17.98 18.04
N LYS A 190 -6.77 -16.84 18.18
CA LYS A 190 -7.02 -16.21 19.48
C LYS A 190 -8.24 -16.76 20.17
N ASP A 191 -9.33 -16.96 19.44
CA ASP A 191 -10.67 -17.11 20.00
C ASP A 191 -11.24 -18.54 19.84
N GLN A 192 -10.60 -19.39 19.03
CA GLN A 192 -11.10 -20.75 18.73
C GLN A 192 -10.10 -21.83 19.10
N LYS A 193 -10.59 -22.97 19.58
CA LYS A 193 -9.78 -24.17 19.70
C LYS A 193 -9.72 -24.90 18.35
N GLU A 194 -8.64 -25.64 18.11
CA GLU A 194 -8.44 -26.37 16.84
C GLU A 194 -9.61 -27.33 16.50
N GLU A 195 -10.19 -27.98 17.51
CA GLU A 195 -11.34 -28.86 17.34
C GLU A 195 -12.62 -28.17 16.88
N ASP A 196 -12.72 -26.84 17.09
CA ASP A 196 -13.87 -26.02 16.73
C ASP A 196 -13.70 -25.32 15.37
N TRP A 197 -12.57 -25.52 14.68
CA TRP A 197 -12.30 -24.86 13.42
C TRP A 197 -13.24 -25.34 12.31
N ASN A 198 -13.92 -24.40 11.67
CA ASN A 198 -14.79 -24.66 10.55
C ASN A 198 -14.04 -24.62 9.22
N MET A 199 -13.67 -25.76 8.66
CA MET A 199 -12.93 -25.84 7.39
C MET A 199 -13.68 -25.23 6.19
N HIS A 200 -15.01 -25.15 6.24
CA HIS A 200 -15.78 -24.46 5.21
C HIS A 200 -15.58 -22.94 5.28
N GLU A 201 -15.56 -22.37 6.49
CA GLU A 201 -15.25 -20.96 6.70
C GLU A 201 -13.82 -20.64 6.24
N PHE A 202 -12.85 -21.50 6.56
CA PHE A 202 -11.48 -21.37 6.05
C PHE A 202 -11.43 -21.32 4.53
N PHE A 203 -12.03 -22.31 3.90
CA PHE A 203 -12.06 -22.39 2.43
C PHE A 203 -12.72 -21.16 1.82
N PHE A 204 -13.88 -20.76 2.34
CA PHE A 204 -14.60 -19.59 1.86
C PHE A 204 -13.78 -18.32 2.01
N THR A 205 -13.23 -18.05 3.20
CA THR A 205 -12.44 -16.85 3.46
C THR A 205 -11.19 -16.78 2.58
N MET A 206 -10.50 -17.89 2.38
CA MET A 206 -9.29 -17.94 1.54
C MET A 206 -9.57 -17.83 0.05
N THR A 207 -10.78 -18.20 -0.40
CA THR A 207 -11.13 -18.22 -1.83
C THR A 207 -12.11 -17.13 -2.24
N ASN A 208 -12.74 -16.43 -1.29
CA ASN A 208 -13.67 -15.34 -1.56
C ASN A 208 -12.93 -14.11 -2.09
N ARG A 209 -13.02 -13.89 -3.38
CA ARG A 209 -12.35 -12.78 -4.09
C ARG A 209 -13.30 -12.16 -5.09
N LEU A 210 -13.07 -10.90 -5.38
CA LEU A 210 -13.70 -10.24 -6.52
C LEU A 210 -13.26 -10.92 -7.81
N TYR A 211 -14.21 -11.10 -8.73
CA TYR A 211 -13.94 -11.66 -10.05
C TYR A 211 -12.89 -10.78 -10.78
N ASN A 212 -11.93 -11.42 -11.41
CA ASN A 212 -10.79 -10.76 -12.10
C ASN A 212 -9.86 -9.90 -11.23
N VAL A 213 -9.97 -9.92 -9.90
CA VAL A 213 -9.02 -9.27 -9.02
C VAL A 213 -8.02 -10.29 -8.47
N LYS A 214 -6.78 -10.18 -8.90
CA LYS A 214 -5.70 -10.99 -8.36
C LYS A 214 -5.37 -10.53 -6.94
N THR A 215 -5.39 -11.46 -5.98
CA THR A 215 -5.22 -11.15 -4.56
C THR A 215 -4.03 -11.92 -4.01
N ILE A 216 -3.16 -11.21 -3.28
CA ILE A 216 -2.08 -11.82 -2.51
C ILE A 216 -2.63 -12.18 -1.13
N ALA A 217 -2.65 -13.48 -0.84
CA ALA A 217 -3.03 -14.00 0.47
C ALA A 217 -1.81 -13.96 1.41
N TYR A 218 -2.02 -13.52 2.63
CA TYR A 218 -0.99 -13.53 3.67
C TYR A 218 -1.61 -13.75 5.04
N ALA A 219 -0.82 -14.27 5.98
CA ALA A 219 -1.30 -14.57 7.32
C ALA A 219 -1.07 -13.40 8.29
N GLU A 220 0.02 -12.68 8.14
CA GLU A 220 0.34 -11.46 8.91
C GLU A 220 1.24 -10.53 8.11
N SER A 221 1.24 -9.25 8.51
CA SER A 221 2.19 -8.22 8.10
C SER A 221 2.68 -7.47 9.34
N HIS A 222 3.53 -6.46 9.14
CA HIS A 222 3.99 -5.59 10.23
C HIS A 222 2.83 -4.85 10.93
N ASP A 223 1.72 -4.58 10.22
CA ASP A 223 0.58 -3.82 10.76
C ASP A 223 -0.10 -4.52 11.93
N GLN A 224 -0.29 -5.83 11.87
CA GLN A 224 -0.91 -6.58 12.95
C GLN A 224 -0.11 -6.48 14.26
N ALA A 225 1.22 -6.43 14.17
CA ALA A 225 2.09 -6.28 15.34
C ALA A 225 2.14 -4.84 15.85
N LEU A 226 2.02 -3.82 14.96
CA LEU A 226 2.13 -2.40 15.31
C LEU A 226 0.84 -1.83 15.91
N VAL A 227 -0.32 -2.32 15.53
CA VAL A 227 -1.62 -1.79 15.97
C VAL A 227 -2.11 -2.39 17.31
N GLY A 228 -1.18 -2.81 18.15
CA GLY A 228 -1.48 -3.25 19.52
C GLY A 228 -1.79 -4.74 19.64
N ASP A 229 -1.47 -5.51 18.64
CA ASP A 229 -1.60 -6.95 18.66
C ASP A 229 -0.23 -7.66 18.67
N LYS A 230 -0.23 -8.99 18.67
CA LYS A 230 0.96 -9.83 18.64
C LYS A 230 1.14 -10.41 17.26
N THR A 231 2.38 -10.73 16.88
CA THR A 231 2.64 -11.57 15.70
C THR A 231 2.02 -12.96 15.90
N LEU A 232 1.77 -13.67 14.80
CA LEU A 232 1.26 -15.04 14.86
C LEU A 232 2.22 -15.95 15.62
N ALA A 233 3.54 -15.79 15.47
CA ALA A 233 4.53 -16.54 16.22
C ALA A 233 4.35 -16.36 17.74
N PHE A 234 4.18 -15.13 18.21
CA PHE A 234 3.93 -14.85 19.63
C PHE A 234 2.57 -15.35 20.13
N ARG A 235 1.58 -15.50 19.24
CA ARG A 235 0.30 -16.07 19.60
C ARG A 235 0.37 -17.58 19.77
N LEU A 236 1.14 -18.26 18.92
CA LEU A 236 1.29 -19.71 18.93
C LEU A 236 2.24 -20.20 20.02
N MET A 237 3.29 -19.45 20.32
CA MET A 237 4.38 -19.87 21.21
C MET A 237 4.32 -19.22 22.59
N ASP A 238 3.72 -18.04 22.71
CA ASP A 238 3.54 -17.23 23.94
C ASP A 238 4.74 -17.33 24.92
N LYS A 239 4.61 -18.13 25.97
CA LYS A 239 5.63 -18.24 27.04
C LYS A 239 6.84 -19.11 26.69
N GLU A 240 6.83 -19.79 25.56
CA GLU A 240 7.88 -20.70 25.14
C GLU A 240 8.90 -20.05 24.20
N MET A 241 8.79 -18.73 23.96
CA MET A 241 9.74 -17.95 23.17
C MET A 241 10.80 -17.29 24.03
#